data_d4808442fd28e40060206f8d071b4a4c
#
_entry.id   d4808442fd28e40060206f8d071b4a4c
#
_cell.length_a   1.000
_cell.length_b   1.000
_cell.length_c   1.000
_cell.angle_alpha   90.00
_cell.angle_beta   90.00
_cell.angle_gamma   90.00
#
_symmetry.space_group_name_H-M   'P 1'
#
loop_
_entity.id
_entity.type
_entity.pdbx_description
1 polymer ?
#
loop_
_entity_poly.entity_id
_entity_poly.type
_entity_poly.pdbx_seq_one_letter_code
_entity_poly.pdbx_strand_id
1 'polypeptide(L)'
;MSGTESLSPEAIHKEIYAMGKRARAAGHALANLDANQKNAILRAMAAELRSQATGILSENAKDLEEGRENGLSSAMLDRLRLNESRLEAMADGVEQVAQLSDPVGDILDEKERPNGMQIQQVRVPI
;
A
#
# COMPACT_ATOMS: atom_id res chain seq x y z
N MET A 1 -23.69 6.52 -23.16
CA MET A 1 -24.50 6.81 -21.93
C MET A 1 -24.27 5.65 -20.98
N SER A 2 -23.21 5.70 -20.18
CA SER A 2 -23.00 4.75 -19.08
C SER A 2 -23.61 5.38 -17.83
N GLY A 3 -24.87 4.94 -17.51
CA GLY A 3 -25.51 5.29 -16.28
C GLY A 3 -24.70 4.70 -15.12
N THR A 4 -24.09 5.53 -14.32
CA THR A 4 -23.66 5.18 -12.98
C THR A 4 -24.91 4.85 -12.19
N GLU A 5 -25.27 3.56 -12.13
CA GLU A 5 -26.27 3.07 -11.17
C GLU A 5 -25.76 3.43 -9.78
N SER A 6 -26.37 4.42 -9.16
CA SER A 6 -26.04 4.79 -7.78
C SER A 6 -26.39 3.62 -6.89
N LEU A 7 -25.40 2.97 -6.31
CA LEU A 7 -25.59 1.90 -5.33
C LEU A 7 -26.48 2.40 -4.18
N SER A 8 -27.41 1.57 -3.74
CA SER A 8 -28.20 1.93 -2.54
C SER A 8 -27.28 2.09 -1.31
N PRO A 9 -27.66 2.92 -0.32
CA PRO A 9 -26.87 3.06 0.92
C PRO A 9 -26.57 1.72 1.61
N GLU A 10 -27.49 0.78 1.54
CA GLU A 10 -27.34 -0.56 2.10
C GLU A 10 -26.30 -1.39 1.32
N ALA A 11 -26.30 -1.28 -0.02
CA ALA A 11 -25.30 -1.93 -0.88
C ALA A 11 -23.89 -1.38 -0.63
N ILE A 12 -23.77 -0.06 -0.49
CA ILE A 12 -22.50 0.60 -0.13
C ILE A 12 -22.02 0.14 1.24
N HIS A 13 -22.89 0.12 2.24
CA HIS A 13 -22.54 -0.33 3.60
C HIS A 13 -22.03 -1.79 3.58
N LYS A 14 -22.73 -2.68 2.89
CA LYS A 14 -22.34 -4.09 2.75
C LYS A 14 -20.97 -4.24 2.07
N GLU A 15 -20.71 -3.48 1.03
CA GLU A 15 -19.44 -3.48 0.30
C GLU A 15 -18.27 -3.00 1.20
N ILE A 16 -18.44 -1.85 1.86
CA ILE A 16 -17.42 -1.29 2.77
C ILE A 16 -17.16 -2.23 3.94
N TYR A 17 -18.19 -2.84 4.52
CA TYR A 17 -18.04 -3.81 5.60
C TYR A 17 -17.27 -5.06 5.14
N ALA A 18 -17.58 -5.58 3.95
CA ALA A 18 -16.86 -6.71 3.35
C ALA A 18 -15.40 -6.37 3.06
N MET A 19 -15.13 -5.14 2.56
CA MET A 19 -13.78 -4.63 2.35
C MET A 19 -12.99 -4.58 3.66
N GLY A 20 -13.58 -4.05 4.72
CA GLY A 20 -12.97 -4.01 6.06
C GLY A 20 -12.61 -5.40 6.60
N LYS A 21 -13.49 -6.38 6.40
CA LYS A 21 -13.19 -7.79 6.76
C LYS A 21 -12.01 -8.36 5.98
N ARG A 22 -11.96 -8.13 4.66
CA ARG A 22 -10.84 -8.58 3.82
C ARG A 22 -9.52 -7.92 4.25
N ALA A 23 -9.54 -6.61 4.50
CA ALA A 23 -8.38 -5.86 4.97
C ALA A 23 -7.85 -6.40 6.30
N ARG A 24 -8.73 -6.69 7.27
CA ARG A 24 -8.36 -7.26 8.56
C ARG A 24 -7.74 -8.66 8.42
N ALA A 25 -8.33 -9.53 7.59
CA ALA A 25 -7.78 -10.85 7.32
C ALA A 25 -6.40 -10.78 6.65
N ALA A 26 -6.22 -9.86 5.69
CA ALA A 26 -4.93 -9.60 5.05
C ALA A 26 -3.89 -9.08 6.06
N GLY A 27 -4.27 -8.16 6.96
CA GLY A 27 -3.40 -7.67 8.02
C GLY A 27 -2.90 -8.79 8.94
N HIS A 28 -3.77 -9.72 9.34
CA HIS A 28 -3.37 -10.90 10.13
C HIS A 28 -2.41 -11.82 9.37
N ALA A 29 -2.60 -12.00 8.06
CA ALA A 29 -1.69 -12.78 7.23
C ALA A 29 -0.31 -12.11 7.13
N LEU A 30 -0.28 -10.80 6.87
CA LEU A 30 0.96 -10.01 6.77
C LEU A 30 1.75 -9.97 8.07
N ALA A 31 1.08 -9.93 9.23
CA ALA A 31 1.72 -9.92 10.54
C ALA A 31 2.56 -11.17 10.84
N ASN A 32 2.29 -12.28 10.15
CA ASN A 32 3.01 -13.54 10.31
C ASN A 32 4.13 -13.77 9.29
N LEU A 33 4.36 -12.82 8.38
CA LEU A 33 5.42 -12.92 7.39
C LEU A 33 6.78 -12.54 7.99
N ASP A 34 7.81 -13.28 7.62
CA ASP A 34 9.19 -12.89 7.92
C ASP A 34 9.71 -11.79 6.96
N ALA A 35 10.88 -11.23 7.26
CA ALA A 35 11.48 -10.17 6.48
C ALA A 35 11.75 -10.59 5.01
N ASN A 36 12.14 -11.84 4.77
CA ASN A 36 12.41 -12.33 3.42
C ASN A 36 11.14 -12.41 2.58
N GLN A 37 10.05 -12.88 3.19
CA GLN A 37 8.74 -12.95 2.55
C GLN A 37 8.21 -11.54 2.22
N LYS A 38 8.28 -10.60 3.17
CA LYS A 38 7.91 -9.19 2.95
C LYS A 38 8.73 -8.57 1.81
N ASN A 39 10.05 -8.78 1.81
CA ASN A 39 10.94 -8.25 0.78
C ASN A 39 10.69 -8.88 -0.59
N ALA A 40 10.34 -10.17 -0.65
CA ALA A 40 9.96 -10.83 -1.90
C ALA A 40 8.68 -10.22 -2.48
N ILE A 41 7.68 -9.92 -1.65
CA ILE A 41 6.45 -9.24 -2.05
C ILE A 41 6.76 -7.85 -2.61
N LEU A 42 7.56 -7.05 -1.90
CA LEU A 42 7.92 -5.70 -2.35
C LEU A 42 8.65 -5.73 -3.70
N ARG A 43 9.59 -6.64 -3.90
CA ARG A 43 10.28 -6.80 -5.19
C ARG A 43 9.33 -7.22 -6.31
N ALA A 44 8.38 -8.12 -6.01
CA ALA A 44 7.36 -8.51 -6.97
C ALA A 44 6.44 -7.32 -7.34
N MET A 45 6.07 -6.49 -6.36
CA MET A 45 5.30 -5.26 -6.62
C MET A 45 6.07 -4.28 -7.53
N ALA A 46 7.36 -4.05 -7.28
CA ALA A 46 8.19 -3.18 -8.11
C ALA A 46 8.32 -3.72 -9.56
N ALA A 47 8.53 -5.02 -9.70
CA ALA A 47 8.57 -5.67 -11.01
C ALA A 47 7.24 -5.55 -11.75
N GLU A 48 6.11 -5.71 -11.05
CA GLU A 48 4.78 -5.59 -11.63
C GLU A 48 4.47 -4.15 -12.06
N LEU A 49 4.84 -3.14 -11.29
CA LEU A 49 4.73 -1.73 -11.70
C LEU A 49 5.45 -1.47 -13.03
N ARG A 50 6.65 -2.02 -13.21
CA ARG A 50 7.41 -1.89 -14.46
C ARG A 50 6.76 -2.66 -15.61
N SER A 51 6.33 -3.89 -15.37
CA SER A 51 5.71 -4.75 -16.40
C SER A 51 4.38 -4.19 -16.91
N GLN A 52 3.60 -3.54 -16.04
CA GLN A 52 2.30 -2.96 -16.33
C GLN A 52 2.37 -1.47 -16.72
N ALA A 53 3.57 -0.90 -16.87
CA ALA A 53 3.77 0.54 -17.08
C ALA A 53 2.88 1.12 -18.20
N THR A 54 2.83 0.47 -19.35
CA THR A 54 2.03 0.92 -20.50
C THR A 54 0.53 0.99 -20.16
N GLY A 55 0.01 -0.02 -19.47
CA GLY A 55 -1.38 -0.05 -19.04
C GLY A 55 -1.69 1.04 -18.02
N ILE A 56 -0.84 1.19 -17.00
CA ILE A 56 -0.99 2.20 -15.96
C ILE A 56 -0.98 3.62 -16.56
N LEU A 57 -0.04 3.91 -17.45
CA LEU A 57 0.05 5.22 -18.11
C LEU A 57 -1.14 5.50 -19.02
N SER A 58 -1.67 4.47 -19.69
CA SER A 58 -2.88 4.58 -20.53
C SER A 58 -4.10 4.93 -19.69
N GLU A 59 -4.31 4.27 -18.55
CA GLU A 59 -5.42 4.60 -17.65
C GLU A 59 -5.23 5.99 -17.00
N ASN A 60 -4.02 6.34 -16.60
CA ASN A 60 -3.74 7.66 -16.05
C ASN A 60 -4.02 8.81 -17.06
N ALA A 61 -3.85 8.56 -18.36
CA ALA A 61 -4.21 9.54 -19.38
C ALA A 61 -5.72 9.83 -19.39
N LYS A 62 -6.57 8.82 -19.15
CA LYS A 62 -8.02 8.99 -19.01
C LYS A 62 -8.38 9.78 -17.75
N ASP A 63 -7.72 9.47 -16.61
CA ASP A 63 -7.93 10.19 -15.36
C ASP A 63 -7.57 11.68 -15.51
N LEU A 64 -6.51 11.99 -16.26
CA LEU A 64 -6.10 13.37 -16.54
C LEU A 64 -7.11 14.11 -17.42
N GLU A 65 -7.73 13.44 -18.39
CA GLU A 65 -8.76 14.04 -19.21
C GLU A 65 -10.03 14.32 -18.41
N GLU A 66 -10.49 13.34 -17.64
CA GLU A 66 -11.62 13.50 -16.74
C GLU A 66 -11.35 14.61 -15.68
N GLY A 67 -10.13 14.67 -15.16
CA GLY A 67 -9.71 15.72 -14.23
C GLY A 67 -9.78 17.12 -14.84
N ARG A 68 -9.43 17.28 -16.14
CA ARG A 68 -9.59 18.55 -16.87
C ARG A 68 -11.05 18.93 -17.04
N GLU A 69 -11.87 17.98 -17.47
CA GLU A 69 -13.32 18.18 -17.64
C GLU A 69 -13.99 18.59 -16.32
N ASN A 70 -13.55 18.03 -15.20
CA ASN A 70 -14.02 18.34 -13.85
C ASN A 70 -13.38 19.63 -13.26
N GLY A 71 -12.57 20.35 -14.02
CA GLY A 71 -12.03 21.65 -13.63
C GLY A 71 -10.89 21.60 -12.60
N LEU A 72 -10.14 20.49 -12.52
CA LEU A 72 -8.95 20.44 -11.67
C LEU A 72 -7.92 21.50 -12.08
N SER A 73 -7.30 22.13 -11.08
CA SER A 73 -6.22 23.10 -11.32
C SER A 73 -4.99 22.45 -11.96
N SER A 74 -4.16 23.23 -12.64
CA SER A 74 -2.91 22.75 -13.24
C SER A 74 -1.99 22.05 -12.24
N ALA A 75 -1.94 22.56 -11.00
CA ALA A 75 -1.16 21.95 -9.91
C ALA A 75 -1.71 20.58 -9.50
N MET A 76 -3.03 20.42 -9.46
CA MET A 76 -3.66 19.12 -9.17
C MET A 76 -3.47 18.13 -10.31
N LEU A 77 -3.59 18.58 -11.56
CA LEU A 77 -3.31 17.75 -12.73
C LEU A 77 -1.85 17.30 -12.79
N ASP A 78 -0.89 18.17 -12.40
CA ASP A 78 0.52 17.74 -12.33
C ASP A 78 0.77 16.68 -11.25
N ARG A 79 0.09 16.78 -10.10
CA ARG A 79 0.16 15.75 -9.05
C ARG A 79 -0.48 14.43 -9.46
N LEU A 80 -1.57 14.49 -10.24
CA LEU A 80 -2.25 13.30 -10.77
C LEU A 80 -1.43 12.61 -11.86
N ARG A 81 -0.64 13.37 -12.62
CA ARG A 81 0.07 12.90 -13.81
C ARG A 81 1.15 11.88 -13.46
N LEU A 82 1.10 10.72 -14.09
CA LEU A 82 2.19 9.77 -14.20
C LEU A 82 2.90 9.90 -15.56
N ASN A 83 4.17 9.57 -15.57
CA ASN A 83 4.97 9.33 -16.75
C ASN A 83 5.96 8.20 -16.43
N GLU A 84 6.70 7.73 -17.42
CA GLU A 84 7.66 6.63 -17.25
C GLU A 84 8.65 6.88 -16.10
N SER A 85 9.19 8.11 -16.00
CA SER A 85 10.16 8.47 -14.95
C SER A 85 9.53 8.45 -13.56
N ARG A 86 8.30 8.95 -13.41
CA ARG A 86 7.59 8.93 -12.11
C ARG A 86 7.21 7.50 -11.72
N LEU A 87 6.81 6.68 -12.68
CA LEU A 87 6.48 5.28 -12.42
C LEU A 87 7.73 4.47 -12.04
N GLU A 88 8.85 4.69 -12.72
CA GLU A 88 10.13 4.06 -12.36
C GLU A 88 10.56 4.49 -10.95
N ALA A 89 10.47 5.79 -10.62
CA ALA A 89 10.78 6.27 -9.27
C ALA A 89 9.88 5.64 -8.18
N MET A 90 8.62 5.33 -8.50
CA MET A 90 7.74 4.58 -7.59
C MET A 90 8.25 3.14 -7.38
N ALA A 91 8.64 2.44 -8.44
CA ALA A 91 9.19 1.09 -8.35
C ALA A 91 10.52 1.07 -7.58
N ASP A 92 11.40 2.02 -7.84
CA ASP A 92 12.66 2.20 -7.10
C ASP A 92 12.40 2.46 -5.61
N GLY A 93 11.40 3.28 -5.29
CA GLY A 93 11.00 3.56 -3.90
C GLY A 93 10.55 2.29 -3.17
N VAL A 94 9.80 1.43 -3.84
CA VAL A 94 9.38 0.12 -3.28
C VAL A 94 10.60 -0.79 -3.06
N GLU A 95 11.55 -0.83 -3.99
CA GLU A 95 12.79 -1.61 -3.85
C GLU A 95 13.68 -1.07 -2.72
N GLN A 96 13.74 0.26 -2.53
CA GLN A 96 14.46 0.86 -1.40
C GLN A 96 13.86 0.41 -0.06
N VAL A 97 12.54 0.35 0.06
CA VAL A 97 11.90 -0.18 1.27
C VAL A 97 12.28 -1.65 1.50
N ALA A 98 12.38 -2.46 0.46
CA ALA A 98 12.82 -3.86 0.56
C ALA A 98 14.27 -4.04 1.02
N GLN A 99 15.09 -2.97 1.00
CA GLN A 99 16.47 -2.97 1.49
C GLN A 99 16.59 -2.55 2.97
N LEU A 100 15.53 -1.99 3.55
CA LEU A 100 15.52 -1.61 4.96
C LEU A 100 15.47 -2.86 5.85
N SER A 101 16.07 -2.76 7.03
CA SER A 101 15.92 -3.80 8.06
C SER A 101 14.48 -3.85 8.55
N ASP A 102 13.95 -5.06 8.72
CA ASP A 102 12.62 -5.25 9.32
C ASP A 102 12.72 -4.99 10.84
N PRO A 103 12.02 -3.99 11.37
CA PRO A 103 12.08 -3.67 12.79
C PRO A 103 11.23 -4.58 13.67
N VAL A 104 10.40 -5.45 13.07
CA VAL A 104 9.52 -6.35 13.85
C VAL A 104 10.34 -7.39 14.59
N GLY A 105 10.12 -7.49 15.90
CA GLY A 105 10.87 -8.36 16.79
C GLY A 105 12.08 -7.71 17.47
N ASP A 106 12.43 -6.46 17.14
CA ASP A 106 13.50 -5.73 17.82
C ASP A 106 13.15 -5.55 19.31
N ILE A 107 14.12 -5.89 20.18
CA ILE A 107 14.02 -5.62 21.62
C ILE A 107 14.50 -4.21 21.88
N LEU A 108 13.63 -3.35 22.39
CA LEU A 108 13.93 -1.95 22.69
C LEU A 108 14.46 -1.76 24.13
N ASP A 109 14.00 -2.57 25.05
CA ASP A 109 14.37 -2.53 26.47
C ASP A 109 14.19 -3.92 27.07
N GLU A 110 15.06 -4.28 28.01
CA GLU A 110 15.00 -5.54 28.73
C GLU A 110 15.32 -5.30 30.22
N LYS A 111 14.49 -5.86 31.10
CA LYS A 111 14.62 -5.74 32.55
C LYS A 111 14.39 -7.06 33.25
N GLU A 112 15.30 -7.41 34.13
CA GLU A 112 15.11 -8.51 35.06
C GLU A 112 14.52 -8.00 36.38
N ARG A 113 13.50 -8.67 36.87
CA ARG A 113 12.91 -8.40 38.19
C ARG A 113 13.62 -9.22 39.29
N PRO A 114 13.54 -8.79 40.57
CA PRO A 114 14.20 -9.50 41.67
C PRO A 114 13.80 -10.97 41.84
N ASN A 115 12.64 -11.35 41.26
CA ASN A 115 12.13 -12.72 41.26
C ASN A 115 12.59 -13.54 40.03
N GLY A 116 13.53 -12.99 39.21
CA GLY A 116 14.05 -13.64 38.00
C GLY A 116 13.17 -13.52 36.76
N MET A 117 12.04 -12.77 36.82
CA MET A 117 11.18 -12.56 35.66
C MET A 117 11.83 -11.59 34.68
N GLN A 118 11.94 -12.00 33.40
CA GLN A 118 12.42 -11.15 32.31
C GLN A 118 11.24 -10.40 31.68
N ILE A 119 11.37 -9.08 31.55
CA ILE A 119 10.40 -8.21 30.88
C ILE A 119 11.10 -7.56 29.69
N GLN A 120 10.53 -7.73 28.50
CA GLN A 120 11.05 -7.14 27.27
C GLN A 120 10.02 -6.20 26.63
N GLN A 121 10.48 -5.08 26.11
CA GLN A 121 9.71 -4.22 25.22
C GLN A 121 10.09 -4.57 23.77
N VAL A 122 9.17 -5.17 23.03
CA VAL A 122 9.42 -5.68 21.67
C VAL A 122 8.57 -4.94 20.66
N ARG A 123 9.14 -4.63 19.49
CA ARG A 123 8.38 -4.09 18.36
C ARG A 123 7.49 -5.17 17.75
N VAL A 124 6.22 -4.85 17.57
CA VAL A 124 5.23 -5.76 16.98
C VAL A 124 4.71 -5.20 15.65
N PRO A 125 4.15 -6.04 14.75
CA PRO A 125 3.48 -5.58 13.54
C PRO A 125 2.28 -4.67 13.90
N ILE A 126 2.07 -3.61 13.08
CA ILE A 126 0.93 -2.69 13.21
C ILE A 126 -0.13 -3.05 12.17
#